data_dacbc3d579a2e081507b129912eeaf31
#
_entry.id   dacbc3d579a2e081507b129912eeaf31
#
_cell.length_a   1.000
_cell.length_b   1.000
_cell.length_c   1.000
_cell.angle_alpha   90.00
_cell.angle_beta   90.00
_cell.angle_gamma   90.00
#
_symmetry.space_group_name_H-M   'P 1'
#
loop_
_entity.id
_entity.type
_entity.pdbx_description
1 polymer ?
#
loop_
_entity_poly.entity_id
_entity_poly.type
_entity_poly.pdbx_seq_one_letter_code
_entity_poly.pdbx_strand_id
1 'polypeptide(L)'
;NGGGWFLAFDDSRQQLVASVLDSLPVCIEVDTDYGLVGIVHADIGGNDWAGFVSDLVGPISNNRRKAMLEDALWCRDRIQGERSGNVDGLHAMYVGHTPVKQATALGNVIYVDTGAVFGRSITLACIQGEGSGNTFSRAA
;
A
#
# COMPACT_ATOMS: atom_id res chain seq x y z
N ASN A 1 -10.44 14.32 5.23
CA ASN A 1 -9.97 13.03 4.74
C ASN A 1 -11.00 11.90 4.92
N GLY A 2 -12.30 12.13 4.69
CA GLY A 2 -13.32 11.08 4.60
C GLY A 2 -13.74 10.37 5.90
N GLY A 3 -13.05 10.55 7.03
CA GLY A 3 -13.30 9.85 8.29
C GLY A 3 -14.47 10.39 9.16
N GLY A 4 -15.16 11.43 8.72
CA GLY A 4 -16.24 12.04 9.51
C GLY A 4 -17.39 11.09 9.85
N TRP A 5 -17.65 10.08 9.02
CA TRP A 5 -18.65 9.05 9.29
C TRP A 5 -18.35 8.25 10.57
N PHE A 6 -17.08 8.05 10.90
CA PHE A 6 -16.67 7.34 12.12
C PHE A 6 -17.06 8.11 13.38
N LEU A 7 -16.95 9.44 13.36
CA LEU A 7 -17.31 10.29 14.48
C LEU A 7 -18.82 10.37 14.74
N ALA A 8 -19.63 9.95 13.76
CA ALA A 8 -21.08 9.86 13.89
C ALA A 8 -21.55 8.57 14.60
N PHE A 9 -20.68 7.62 14.85
CA PHE A 9 -20.99 6.40 15.57
C PHE A 9 -20.91 6.63 17.09
N ASP A 10 -21.70 5.85 17.83
CA ASP A 10 -21.54 5.70 19.26
C ASP A 10 -20.23 5.01 19.64
N ASP A 11 -19.82 5.13 20.90
CA ASP A 11 -18.54 4.59 21.38
C ASP A 11 -18.39 3.09 21.12
N SER A 12 -19.46 2.31 21.22
CA SER A 12 -19.42 0.86 21.02
C SER A 12 -19.12 0.49 19.56
N ARG A 13 -19.70 1.22 18.61
CA ARG A 13 -19.42 1.05 17.18
C ARG A 13 -18.04 1.57 16.80
N GLN A 14 -17.60 2.68 17.40
CA GLN A 14 -16.24 3.17 17.21
C GLN A 14 -15.21 2.14 17.67
N GLN A 15 -15.40 1.52 18.85
CA GLN A 15 -14.53 0.46 19.35
C GLN A 15 -14.53 -0.78 18.44
N LEU A 16 -15.71 -1.19 17.95
CA LEU A 16 -15.80 -2.31 17.01
C LEU A 16 -15.02 -2.03 15.71
N VAL A 17 -15.22 -0.86 15.11
CA VAL A 17 -14.48 -0.46 13.90
C VAL A 17 -12.98 -0.41 14.17
N ALA A 18 -12.56 0.19 15.28
CA ALA A 18 -11.15 0.25 15.66
C ALA A 18 -10.55 -1.16 15.81
N SER A 19 -11.24 -2.08 16.50
CA SER A 19 -10.76 -3.45 16.67
C SER A 19 -10.63 -4.22 15.35
N VAL A 20 -11.53 -3.99 14.40
CA VAL A 20 -11.43 -4.57 13.05
C VAL A 20 -10.22 -4.00 12.32
N LEU A 21 -10.03 -2.67 12.34
CA LEU A 21 -8.89 -2.04 11.68
C LEU A 21 -7.55 -2.47 12.28
N ASP A 22 -7.46 -2.60 13.60
CA ASP A 22 -6.27 -3.09 14.30
C ASP A 22 -5.92 -4.55 13.96
N SER A 23 -6.89 -5.34 13.50
CA SER A 23 -6.67 -6.73 13.08
C SER A 23 -6.17 -6.87 11.64
N LEU A 24 -6.23 -5.80 10.85
CA LEU A 24 -5.79 -5.84 9.45
C LEU A 24 -4.26 -5.82 9.34
N PRO A 25 -3.69 -6.56 8.38
CA PRO A 25 -2.25 -6.52 8.16
C PRO A 25 -1.83 -5.14 7.60
N VAL A 26 -0.65 -4.67 8.01
CA VAL A 26 -0.04 -3.44 7.48
C VAL A 26 0.45 -3.65 6.05
N CYS A 27 0.95 -4.85 5.75
CA CYS A 27 1.35 -5.27 4.41
C CYS A 27 0.96 -6.73 4.16
N ILE A 28 0.97 -7.13 2.90
CA ILE A 28 0.71 -8.51 2.46
C ILE A 28 1.87 -8.92 1.55
N GLU A 29 2.33 -10.16 1.71
CA GLU A 29 3.29 -10.79 0.82
C GLU A 29 2.60 -11.89 0.02
N VAL A 30 2.88 -11.95 -1.26
CA VAL A 30 2.38 -12.99 -2.16
C VAL A 30 3.55 -13.60 -2.92
N ASP A 31 3.80 -14.89 -2.67
CA ASP A 31 4.76 -15.65 -3.47
C ASP A 31 4.17 -15.92 -4.85
N THR A 32 4.95 -15.61 -5.87
CA THR A 32 4.59 -15.88 -7.27
C THR A 32 5.72 -16.60 -8.00
N ASP A 33 5.44 -17.17 -9.17
CA ASP A 33 6.45 -17.82 -10.01
C ASP A 33 7.54 -16.82 -10.49
N TYR A 34 7.27 -15.52 -10.38
CA TYR A 34 8.19 -14.43 -10.82
C TYR A 34 8.94 -13.77 -9.64
N GLY A 35 8.66 -14.20 -8.42
CA GLY A 35 9.25 -13.67 -7.20
C GLY A 35 8.20 -13.09 -6.25
N LEU A 36 8.68 -12.55 -5.15
CA LEU A 36 7.84 -12.01 -4.08
C LEU A 36 7.16 -10.70 -4.52
N VAL A 37 5.86 -10.61 -4.29
CA VAL A 37 5.07 -9.40 -4.49
C VAL A 37 4.65 -8.85 -3.13
N GLY A 38 4.94 -7.58 -2.87
CA GLY A 38 4.50 -6.85 -1.69
C GLY A 38 3.26 -5.99 -1.98
N ILE A 39 2.37 -5.88 -1.01
CA ILE A 39 1.21 -4.98 -1.07
C ILE A 39 1.19 -4.17 0.21
N VAL A 40 1.14 -2.85 0.09
CA VAL A 40 1.03 -1.91 1.20
C VAL A 40 0.13 -0.74 0.81
N HIS A 41 -0.46 -0.04 1.81
CA HIS A 41 -1.43 1.01 1.48
C HIS A 41 -0.82 2.20 0.73
N ALA A 42 0.33 2.74 1.17
CA ALA A 42 0.97 3.92 0.56
C ALA A 42 2.40 3.68 0.06
N ASP A 43 3.38 3.52 0.94
CA ASP A 43 4.80 3.23 0.60
C ASP A 43 5.49 2.64 1.86
N ILE A 44 6.76 2.29 1.79
CA ILE A 44 7.51 1.72 2.93
C ILE A 44 8.58 2.66 3.51
N GLY A 45 8.61 3.92 3.16
CA GLY A 45 9.60 4.87 3.68
C GLY A 45 11.05 4.61 3.27
N GLY A 46 11.31 3.60 2.43
CA GLY A 46 12.64 3.18 1.97
C GLY A 46 12.58 2.32 0.72
N ASN A 47 13.67 1.60 0.48
CA ASN A 47 13.78 0.67 -0.66
C ASN A 47 14.13 -0.77 -0.22
N ASP A 48 14.07 -1.09 1.07
CA ASP A 48 14.38 -2.42 1.63
C ASP A 48 13.11 -3.06 2.19
N TRP A 49 12.51 -3.98 1.44
CA TRP A 49 11.31 -4.69 1.86
C TRP A 49 11.55 -5.63 3.04
N ALA A 50 12.64 -6.39 3.02
CA ALA A 50 12.94 -7.34 4.08
C ALA A 50 13.18 -6.62 5.42
N GLY A 51 13.90 -5.48 5.39
CA GLY A 51 14.09 -4.63 6.56
C GLY A 51 12.78 -4.06 7.08
N PHE A 52 11.89 -3.60 6.19
CA PHE A 52 10.55 -3.12 6.57
C PHE A 52 9.72 -4.22 7.26
N VAL A 53 9.62 -5.41 6.68
CA VAL A 53 8.86 -6.53 7.28
C VAL A 53 9.49 -6.96 8.61
N SER A 54 10.82 -7.05 8.69
CA SER A 54 11.53 -7.39 9.92
C SER A 54 11.23 -6.38 11.05
N ASP A 55 11.19 -5.10 10.73
CA ASP A 55 10.85 -4.05 11.69
C ASP A 55 9.37 -4.08 12.12
N LEU A 56 8.45 -4.50 11.25
CA LEU A 56 7.02 -4.66 11.64
C LEU A 56 6.82 -5.68 12.74
N VAL A 57 7.53 -6.80 12.68
CA VAL A 57 7.37 -7.93 13.63
C VAL A 57 8.41 -7.93 14.75
N GLY A 58 9.52 -7.23 14.57
CA GLY A 58 10.66 -7.21 15.48
C GLY A 58 10.51 -6.23 16.65
N PRO A 59 11.44 -6.31 17.61
CA PRO A 59 11.53 -5.36 18.71
C PRO A 59 12.17 -4.05 18.24
N ILE A 60 11.36 -3.05 17.94
CA ILE A 60 11.80 -1.70 17.58
C ILE A 60 11.24 -0.66 18.56
N SER A 61 11.84 0.52 18.60
CA SER A 61 11.32 1.62 19.42
C SER A 61 9.93 2.07 18.95
N ASN A 62 9.12 2.58 19.87
CA ASN A 62 7.79 3.11 19.53
C ASN A 62 7.85 4.24 18.49
N ASN A 63 8.86 5.09 18.54
CA ASN A 63 9.03 6.17 17.56
C ASN A 63 9.32 5.62 16.16
N ARG A 64 10.16 4.60 16.04
CA ARG A 64 10.45 3.94 14.76
C ARG A 64 9.20 3.25 14.21
N ARG A 65 8.47 2.51 15.06
CA ARG A 65 7.21 1.86 14.68
C ARG A 65 6.19 2.87 14.19
N LYS A 66 6.04 3.99 14.91
CA LYS A 66 5.13 5.06 14.50
C LYS A 66 5.50 5.64 13.13
N ALA A 67 6.79 5.96 12.91
CA ALA A 67 7.27 6.47 11.62
C ALA A 67 7.01 5.49 10.47
N MET A 68 7.29 4.20 10.69
CA MET A 68 7.01 3.16 9.69
C MET A 68 5.53 3.04 9.34
N LEU A 69 4.65 3.10 10.33
CA LEU A 69 3.19 3.06 10.10
C LEU A 69 2.71 4.34 9.39
N GLU A 70 3.29 5.50 9.71
CA GLU A 70 3.02 6.74 8.98
C GLU A 70 3.44 6.61 7.52
N ASP A 71 4.61 6.05 7.23
CA ASP A 71 5.06 5.79 5.87
C ASP A 71 4.15 4.80 5.16
N ALA A 72 3.83 3.67 5.79
CA ALA A 72 2.98 2.63 5.21
C ALA A 72 1.56 3.14 4.86
N LEU A 73 1.05 4.11 5.60
CA LEU A 73 -0.32 4.61 5.47
C LEU A 73 -0.44 5.95 4.74
N TRP A 74 0.63 6.78 4.69
CA TRP A 74 0.51 8.18 4.25
C TRP A 74 1.62 8.67 3.32
N CYS A 75 2.74 7.96 3.17
CA CYS A 75 3.90 8.42 2.42
C CYS A 75 3.57 8.65 0.94
N ARG A 76 4.09 9.72 0.37
CA ARG A 76 3.94 10.11 -1.04
C ARG A 76 5.26 10.47 -1.72
N ASP A 77 6.39 10.31 -1.03
CA ASP A 77 7.70 10.76 -1.49
C ASP A 77 8.04 10.22 -2.88
N ARG A 78 7.79 8.95 -3.12
CA ARG A 78 8.09 8.30 -4.39
C ARG A 78 7.24 8.85 -5.53
N ILE A 79 5.93 8.96 -5.34
CA ILE A 79 5.03 9.47 -6.39
C ILE A 79 5.21 10.98 -6.62
N GLN A 80 5.74 11.72 -5.64
CA GLN A 80 6.08 13.13 -5.76
C GLN A 80 7.48 13.36 -6.33
N GLY A 81 8.23 12.29 -6.56
CA GLY A 81 9.59 12.34 -7.12
C GLY A 81 10.70 12.61 -6.11
N GLU A 82 10.38 12.61 -4.80
CA GLU A 82 11.35 12.81 -3.72
C GLU A 82 12.14 11.52 -3.43
N ARG A 83 11.64 10.37 -3.86
CA ARG A 83 12.30 9.07 -3.76
C ARG A 83 12.26 8.33 -5.09
N SER A 84 13.30 7.60 -5.41
CA SER A 84 13.42 6.80 -6.64
C SER A 84 14.04 5.44 -6.36
N GLY A 85 14.11 4.61 -7.40
CA GLY A 85 14.68 3.28 -7.35
C GLY A 85 13.66 2.19 -7.07
N ASN A 86 14.09 0.95 -7.26
CA ASN A 86 13.31 -0.23 -6.95
C ASN A 86 13.29 -0.49 -5.44
N VAL A 87 12.26 -1.20 -4.99
CA VAL A 87 12.23 -1.81 -3.67
C VAL A 87 12.91 -3.16 -3.76
N ASP A 88 14.03 -3.30 -3.05
CA ASP A 88 14.83 -4.51 -3.03
C ASP A 88 14.08 -5.65 -2.31
N GLY A 89 14.28 -6.87 -2.80
CA GLY A 89 13.62 -8.07 -2.27
C GLY A 89 12.24 -8.35 -2.87
N LEU A 90 11.74 -7.49 -3.76
CA LEU A 90 10.44 -7.68 -4.43
C LEU A 90 10.58 -7.74 -5.95
N HIS A 91 9.77 -8.61 -6.55
CA HIS A 91 9.46 -8.53 -7.99
C HIS A 91 8.62 -7.27 -8.27
N ALA A 92 7.59 -7.02 -7.48
CA ALA A 92 6.74 -5.84 -7.56
C ALA A 92 6.17 -5.45 -6.19
N MET A 93 5.92 -4.14 -5.98
CA MET A 93 5.17 -3.62 -4.85
C MET A 93 3.93 -2.88 -5.34
N TYR A 94 2.74 -3.30 -4.90
CA TYR A 94 1.49 -2.62 -5.23
C TYR A 94 1.08 -1.67 -4.12
N VAL A 95 0.73 -0.44 -4.50
CA VAL A 95 0.35 0.63 -3.56
C VAL A 95 -0.89 1.39 -4.05
N GLY A 96 -1.65 1.92 -3.09
CA GLY A 96 -2.82 2.77 -3.31
C GLY A 96 -2.61 4.19 -2.79
N HIS A 97 -3.57 4.68 -1.98
CA HIS A 97 -3.55 5.93 -1.21
C HIS A 97 -3.48 7.23 -2.04
N THR A 98 -2.58 7.30 -3.01
CA THR A 98 -2.42 8.50 -3.85
C THR A 98 -3.08 8.27 -5.20
N PRO A 99 -4.23 8.95 -5.47
CA PRO A 99 -4.95 8.75 -6.71
C PRO A 99 -4.14 9.18 -7.92
N VAL A 100 -3.98 8.26 -8.87
CA VAL A 100 -3.35 8.49 -10.17
C VAL A 100 -4.41 8.49 -11.29
N LYS A 101 -4.09 9.07 -12.44
CA LYS A 101 -5.03 9.09 -13.59
C LYS A 101 -5.22 7.70 -14.20
N GLN A 102 -4.16 6.93 -14.22
CA GLN A 102 -4.08 5.54 -14.65
C GLN A 102 -3.03 4.82 -13.82
N ALA A 103 -3.14 3.50 -13.70
CA ALA A 103 -2.12 2.72 -13.00
C ALA A 103 -0.74 3.01 -13.58
N THR A 104 0.22 3.29 -12.71
CA THR A 104 1.54 3.81 -13.07
C THR A 104 2.61 3.08 -12.29
N ALA A 105 3.68 2.68 -12.97
CA ALA A 105 4.85 2.06 -12.35
C ALA A 105 5.99 3.08 -12.19
N LEU A 106 6.60 3.13 -11.03
CA LEU A 106 7.84 3.82 -10.73
C LEU A 106 8.86 2.79 -10.24
N GLY A 107 9.73 2.34 -11.15
CA GLY A 107 10.53 1.15 -10.93
C GLY A 107 9.61 -0.08 -10.78
N ASN A 108 9.82 -0.88 -9.73
CA ASN A 108 8.96 -2.02 -9.40
C ASN A 108 7.78 -1.66 -8.46
N VAL A 109 7.54 -0.38 -8.19
CA VAL A 109 6.40 0.10 -7.38
C VAL A 109 5.25 0.53 -8.28
N ILE A 110 4.07 -0.09 -8.08
CA ILE A 110 2.93 0.01 -8.97
C ILE A 110 1.77 0.67 -8.23
N TYR A 111 1.42 1.87 -8.65
CA TYR A 111 0.32 2.67 -8.12
C TYR A 111 -0.99 2.26 -8.80
N VAL A 112 -1.93 1.71 -8.04
CA VAL A 112 -3.19 1.17 -8.55
C VAL A 112 -4.43 1.95 -8.12
N ASP A 113 -4.31 2.94 -7.22
CA ASP A 113 -5.43 3.79 -6.83
C ASP A 113 -5.79 4.75 -7.97
N THR A 114 -6.85 4.47 -8.70
CA THR A 114 -7.37 5.33 -9.76
C THR A 114 -8.50 6.24 -9.30
N GLY A 115 -8.69 6.36 -7.97
CA GLY A 115 -9.60 7.33 -7.37
C GLY A 115 -11.05 6.87 -7.30
N ALA A 116 -11.31 5.60 -7.09
CA ALA A 116 -12.67 5.05 -6.98
C ALA A 116 -13.52 5.75 -5.91
N VAL A 117 -12.92 6.16 -4.78
CA VAL A 117 -13.58 6.91 -3.71
C VAL A 117 -14.13 8.27 -4.19
N PHE A 118 -13.58 8.82 -5.28
CA PHE A 118 -14.04 10.06 -5.94
C PHE A 118 -14.94 9.78 -7.16
N GLY A 119 -15.54 8.59 -7.25
CA GLY A 119 -16.39 8.20 -8.37
C GLY A 119 -15.64 7.87 -9.67
N ARG A 120 -14.32 7.62 -9.59
CA ARG A 120 -13.51 7.17 -10.72
C ARG A 120 -13.49 5.64 -10.79
N SER A 121 -12.70 5.10 -11.71
CA SER A 121 -12.60 3.66 -11.94
C SER A 121 -11.85 2.93 -10.83
N ILE A 122 -12.15 1.65 -10.67
CA ILE A 122 -11.35 0.70 -9.90
C ILE A 122 -10.33 0.06 -10.85
N THR A 123 -9.08 -0.04 -10.41
CA THR A 123 -8.04 -0.80 -11.11
C THR A 123 -8.01 -2.23 -10.58
N LEU A 124 -8.06 -3.19 -11.50
CA LEU A 124 -7.76 -4.59 -11.22
C LEU A 124 -6.37 -4.90 -11.77
N ALA A 125 -5.45 -5.34 -10.93
CA ALA A 125 -4.10 -5.73 -11.30
C ALA A 125 -3.97 -7.25 -11.29
N CYS A 126 -3.45 -7.84 -12.37
CA CYS A 126 -3.00 -9.21 -12.36
C CYS A 126 -1.58 -9.26 -11.80
N ILE A 127 -1.38 -10.00 -10.71
CA ILE A 127 -0.07 -10.15 -10.06
C ILE A 127 0.69 -11.41 -10.51
N GLN A 128 0.10 -12.19 -11.43
CA GLN A 128 0.72 -13.36 -12.05
C GLN A 128 0.65 -13.21 -13.56
N GLY A 129 1.76 -13.29 -14.26
CA GLY A 129 1.77 -13.28 -15.73
C GLY A 129 3.11 -12.90 -16.34
N GLU A 130 3.64 -13.74 -17.26
CA GLU A 130 4.78 -13.38 -18.09
C GLU A 130 4.42 -12.36 -19.16
N GLY A 131 5.33 -11.46 -19.43
CA GLY A 131 5.56 -10.87 -20.77
C GLY A 131 4.64 -9.77 -21.25
N SER A 132 3.66 -9.39 -20.51
CA SER A 132 2.98 -8.11 -20.73
C SER A 132 3.08 -7.32 -19.45
N GLY A 133 3.66 -6.14 -19.52
CA GLY A 133 3.63 -5.21 -18.40
C GLY A 133 2.26 -5.26 -17.72
N ASN A 134 2.24 -5.14 -16.42
CA ASN A 134 1.08 -5.28 -15.54
C ASN A 134 -0.25 -5.02 -16.25
N THR A 135 -1.05 -6.07 -16.47
CA THR A 135 -2.33 -5.93 -17.14
C THR A 135 -3.32 -5.31 -16.16
N PHE A 136 -3.66 -4.06 -16.40
CA PHE A 136 -4.67 -3.37 -15.61
C PHE A 136 -5.99 -3.42 -16.37
N SER A 137 -7.02 -4.00 -15.79
CA SER A 137 -8.38 -3.86 -16.31
C SER A 137 -9.12 -2.77 -15.53
N ARG A 138 -9.88 -1.99 -16.27
CA ARG A 138 -10.74 -0.95 -15.73
C ARG A 138 -12.13 -1.54 -15.54
N ALA A 139 -12.62 -1.62 -14.30
CA ALA A 139 -14.03 -1.85 -14.05
C ALA A 139 -14.79 -0.52 -14.24
N ALA A 140 -15.85 -0.57 -15.02
CA ALA A 140 -16.73 0.58 -15.27
C ALA A 140 -17.66 0.82 -14.07
#